data_83bb9bc5f6b6e89ece6c6ac933970035
#
_entry.id   83bb9bc5f6b6e89ece6c6ac933970035
#
_cell.length_a   1.000
_cell.length_b   1.000
_cell.length_c   1.000
_cell.angle_alpha   90.00
_cell.angle_beta   90.00
_cell.angle_gamma   90.00
#
_symmetry.space_group_name_H-M   'P 1'
#
loop_
_entity.id
_entity.type
_entity.pdbx_description
1 polymer ?
#
loop_
_entity_poly.entity_id
_entity_poly.type
_entity_poly.pdbx_seq_one_letter_code
_entity_poly.pdbx_strand_id
1 'polypeptide(L)'
;MRGHNGVLDDNIPQPWRARSTLVLTLSLVAAGLGNFQRFPYLMGEHGGGAFFVSYLIALCVLSVPVLIAEVAIGSLGRGSPGLALHWAASVGNLDSRWRHLGVAQALLGLVFAAMATLTAVWCLHCVMALYSGQLASASAIDVAADFLAFVDDRPAQFMQSLTLLVAAGSVSALGIRFGMGFLAWVCLPAVAITLLGVLDFTFVYADLRPVQDFLFSYQTDDWQMSAFWQALGAAGVTLGAGLGIGMALGAQSPTGLPWGRSVLAVAVIDTSFMVLTAVIVSALLFESNVSPVEGLAGLFIGLPYAFANLPLGETYGALFFAATALLAWGAAAVLLEPTVLLLANEWQLGRVSGAVLGATLVALIIAALLFGGTLPLLRVGSWSMQWLLPCSVLLTAGFAGWLMPRPVLRGELYREPTWLFRLWWFVLRWLAPPASLVWLLQAVT
;
A
#
# COMPACT_ATOMS: atom_id res chain seq x y z
N MET A 1 -10.36 7.63 -37.83
CA MET A 1 -10.19 8.88 -37.07
C MET A 1 -8.73 9.01 -36.68
N ARG A 2 -7.93 9.60 -37.55
CA ARG A 2 -6.50 9.91 -37.35
C ARG A 2 -6.43 11.44 -37.28
N GLY A 3 -5.97 12.00 -36.18
CA GLY A 3 -5.74 13.43 -36.15
C GLY A 3 -5.78 14.07 -34.76
N HIS A 4 -4.98 13.54 -33.81
CA HIS A 4 -4.60 14.32 -32.61
C HIS A 4 -3.27 13.80 -32.03
N ASN A 5 -2.28 13.56 -32.92
CA ASN A 5 -0.95 13.10 -32.53
C ASN A 5 0.08 14.25 -32.35
N GLY A 6 -0.35 15.49 -32.13
CA GLY A 6 0.56 16.63 -32.26
C GLY A 6 0.98 17.33 -30.97
N VAL A 7 0.45 17.00 -29.77
CA VAL A 7 0.74 17.79 -28.54
C VAL A 7 1.14 16.93 -27.32
N LEU A 8 1.10 15.62 -27.40
CA LEU A 8 1.37 14.74 -26.25
C LEU A 8 2.73 14.01 -26.28
N ASP A 9 3.56 14.18 -27.33
CA ASP A 9 4.71 13.30 -27.54
C ASP A 9 5.98 13.67 -26.77
N ASP A 10 6.16 14.90 -26.29
CA ASP A 10 7.44 15.31 -25.69
C ASP A 10 7.52 15.22 -24.15
N ASN A 11 6.42 14.99 -23.45
CA ASN A 11 6.40 14.95 -21.97
C ASN A 11 5.87 13.64 -21.36
N ILE A 12 5.45 12.67 -22.17
CA ILE A 12 5.03 11.36 -21.63
C ILE A 12 6.26 10.46 -21.60
N PRO A 13 6.72 10.00 -20.40
CA PRO A 13 7.82 9.05 -20.31
C PRO A 13 7.51 7.80 -21.14
N GLN A 14 8.50 7.32 -21.88
CA GLN A 14 8.34 6.13 -22.73
C GLN A 14 7.70 4.98 -21.96
N PRO A 15 6.69 4.31 -22.54
CA PRO A 15 5.95 3.26 -21.85
C PRO A 15 6.85 2.12 -21.39
N TRP A 16 6.47 1.47 -20.30
CA TRP A 16 7.15 0.30 -19.78
C TRP A 16 7.29 -0.79 -20.84
N ARG A 17 8.46 -1.40 -20.91
CA ARG A 17 8.67 -2.48 -21.88
C ARG A 17 8.16 -3.83 -21.41
N ALA A 18 7.91 -4.03 -20.11
CA ALA A 18 7.59 -5.33 -19.54
C ALA A 18 6.41 -5.27 -18.54
N ARG A 19 5.53 -6.26 -18.64
CA ARG A 19 4.45 -6.51 -17.67
C ARG A 19 4.98 -6.64 -16.22
N SER A 20 6.12 -7.32 -16.05
CA SER A 20 6.74 -7.55 -14.75
C SER A 20 7.08 -6.25 -14.02
N THR A 21 7.52 -5.20 -14.71
CA THR A 21 7.80 -3.91 -14.10
C THR A 21 6.54 -3.28 -13.48
N LEU A 22 5.40 -3.33 -14.21
CA LEU A 22 4.12 -2.88 -13.66
C LEU A 22 3.73 -3.66 -12.41
N VAL A 23 3.80 -5.01 -12.49
CA VAL A 23 3.45 -5.89 -11.37
C VAL A 23 4.32 -5.57 -10.16
N LEU A 24 5.64 -5.51 -10.32
CA LEU A 24 6.55 -5.22 -9.21
C LEU A 24 6.35 -3.81 -8.63
N THR A 25 6.10 -2.79 -9.48
CA THR A 25 5.87 -1.42 -8.97
C THR A 25 4.56 -1.31 -8.20
N LEU A 26 3.48 -1.97 -8.65
CA LEU A 26 2.23 -2.06 -7.89
C LEU A 26 2.42 -2.87 -6.60
N SER A 27 3.18 -3.97 -6.65
CA SER A 27 3.48 -4.78 -5.47
C SER A 27 4.30 -4.02 -4.42
N LEU A 28 5.14 -3.06 -4.83
CA LEU A 28 5.89 -2.23 -3.89
C LEU A 28 4.97 -1.33 -3.06
N VAL A 29 3.87 -0.85 -3.63
CA VAL A 29 2.84 -0.12 -2.87
C VAL A 29 2.01 -1.06 -2.01
N ALA A 30 1.59 -2.19 -2.58
CA ALA A 30 0.74 -3.16 -1.92
C ALA A 30 1.40 -3.79 -0.68
N ALA A 31 2.67 -4.22 -0.81
CA ALA A 31 3.44 -4.81 0.28
C ALA A 31 3.77 -3.83 1.42
N GLY A 32 3.04 -2.72 1.52
CA GLY A 32 3.21 -1.69 2.53
C GLY A 32 2.84 -2.14 3.95
N LEU A 33 2.78 -1.18 4.84
CA LEU A 33 2.73 -1.31 6.29
C LEU A 33 1.59 -2.11 6.91
N GLY A 34 0.45 -2.15 6.28
CA GLY A 34 -0.68 -2.92 6.80
C GLY A 34 -0.34 -4.40 7.00
N ASN A 35 0.59 -4.91 6.20
CA ASN A 35 1.01 -6.30 6.22
C ASN A 35 1.89 -6.66 7.43
N PHE A 36 2.66 -5.72 7.95
CA PHE A 36 3.60 -5.96 9.06
C PHE A 36 2.98 -5.71 10.43
N GLN A 37 1.99 -4.84 10.52
CA GLN A 37 1.48 -4.32 11.78
C GLN A 37 0.11 -4.87 12.15
N ARG A 38 -0.85 -4.77 11.22
CA ARG A 38 -2.25 -5.03 11.53
C ARG A 38 -2.68 -6.46 11.22
N PHE A 39 -2.21 -7.00 10.12
CA PHE A 39 -2.68 -8.30 9.64
C PHE A 39 -2.33 -9.47 10.56
N PRO A 40 -1.10 -9.59 11.11
CA PRO A 40 -0.77 -10.70 12.02
C PRO A 40 -1.71 -10.75 13.24
N TYR A 41 -1.99 -9.60 13.83
CA TYR A 41 -2.90 -9.46 14.94
C TYR A 41 -4.34 -9.85 14.56
N LEU A 42 -4.88 -9.25 13.49
CA LEU A 42 -6.25 -9.52 13.06
C LEU A 42 -6.47 -10.98 12.69
N MET A 43 -5.49 -11.62 12.08
CA MET A 43 -5.58 -13.03 11.70
C MET A 43 -5.71 -13.92 12.93
N GLY A 44 -4.89 -13.69 13.95
CA GLY A 44 -4.93 -14.50 15.17
C GLY A 44 -6.19 -14.27 16.02
N GLU A 45 -6.56 -13.00 16.25
CA GLU A 45 -7.70 -12.64 17.10
C GLU A 45 -9.06 -13.02 16.51
N HIS A 46 -9.14 -13.25 15.20
CA HIS A 46 -10.42 -13.48 14.53
C HIS A 46 -10.55 -14.87 13.91
N GLY A 47 -9.95 -15.90 14.53
CA GLY A 47 -10.13 -17.29 14.14
C GLY A 47 -9.14 -17.81 13.09
N GLY A 48 -7.96 -17.21 13.00
CA GLY A 48 -6.82 -17.73 12.24
C GLY A 48 -7.12 -17.95 10.75
N GLY A 49 -7.15 -19.22 10.35
CA GLY A 49 -7.42 -19.58 8.96
C GLY A 49 -8.80 -19.15 8.43
N ALA A 50 -9.82 -19.06 9.29
CA ALA A 50 -11.14 -18.59 8.90
C ALA A 50 -11.13 -17.09 8.53
N PHE A 51 -10.39 -16.28 9.30
CA PHE A 51 -10.14 -14.88 8.94
C PHE A 51 -9.38 -14.75 7.63
N PHE A 52 -8.32 -15.56 7.43
CA PHE A 52 -7.54 -15.52 6.19
C PHE A 52 -8.38 -15.82 4.95
N VAL A 53 -9.28 -16.82 5.01
CA VAL A 53 -10.22 -17.09 3.92
C VAL A 53 -11.15 -15.91 3.69
N SER A 54 -11.68 -15.30 4.77
CA SER A 54 -12.52 -14.10 4.69
C SER A 54 -11.79 -12.93 4.04
N TYR A 55 -10.50 -12.74 4.37
CA TYR A 55 -9.64 -11.74 3.76
C TYR A 55 -9.43 -11.98 2.25
N LEU A 56 -9.16 -13.23 1.84
CA LEU A 56 -9.01 -13.56 0.41
C LEU A 56 -10.29 -13.31 -0.39
N ILE A 57 -11.45 -13.62 0.18
CA ILE A 57 -12.76 -13.31 -0.42
C ILE A 57 -12.92 -11.79 -0.53
N ALA A 58 -12.66 -11.04 0.54
CA ALA A 58 -12.75 -9.60 0.56
C ALA A 58 -11.79 -8.94 -0.46
N LEU A 59 -10.56 -9.45 -0.58
CA LEU A 59 -9.57 -9.01 -1.56
C LEU A 59 -10.09 -9.19 -3.00
N CYS A 60 -10.66 -10.35 -3.31
CA CYS A 60 -11.24 -10.65 -4.62
C CYS A 60 -12.52 -9.86 -4.93
N VAL A 61 -13.27 -9.47 -3.89
CA VAL A 61 -14.52 -8.71 -4.04
C VAL A 61 -14.28 -7.21 -4.15
N LEU A 62 -13.29 -6.68 -3.42
CA LEU A 62 -13.11 -5.23 -3.26
C LEU A 62 -11.88 -4.72 -4.01
N SER A 63 -10.67 -5.03 -3.55
CA SER A 63 -9.47 -4.35 -4.03
C SER A 63 -9.02 -4.77 -5.41
N VAL A 64 -9.05 -6.08 -5.69
CA VAL A 64 -8.66 -6.60 -7.02
C VAL A 64 -9.53 -6.03 -8.13
N PRO A 65 -10.87 -6.08 -8.09
CA PRO A 65 -11.69 -5.57 -9.18
C PRO A 65 -11.60 -4.05 -9.33
N VAL A 66 -11.45 -3.30 -8.25
CA VAL A 66 -11.31 -1.84 -8.31
C VAL A 66 -9.95 -1.44 -8.87
N LEU A 67 -8.86 -2.07 -8.46
CA LEU A 67 -7.53 -1.81 -9.02
C LEU A 67 -7.44 -2.15 -10.51
N ILE A 68 -8.08 -3.25 -10.97
CA ILE A 68 -8.20 -3.58 -12.40
C ILE A 68 -8.94 -2.44 -13.15
N ALA A 69 -10.02 -1.92 -12.57
CA ALA A 69 -10.77 -0.80 -13.15
C ALA A 69 -9.92 0.47 -13.25
N GLU A 70 -9.17 0.81 -12.19
CA GLU A 70 -8.26 1.96 -12.20
C GLU A 70 -7.19 1.85 -13.30
N VAL A 71 -6.53 0.69 -13.38
CA VAL A 71 -5.50 0.47 -14.41
C VAL A 71 -6.09 0.57 -15.82
N ALA A 72 -7.29 0.03 -16.04
CA ALA A 72 -8.00 0.12 -17.33
C ALA A 72 -8.40 1.56 -17.67
N ILE A 73 -8.92 2.33 -16.69
CA ILE A 73 -9.27 3.75 -16.86
C ILE A 73 -8.00 4.57 -17.16
N GLY A 74 -6.91 4.32 -16.44
CA GLY A 74 -5.63 4.96 -16.70
C GLY A 74 -5.08 4.68 -18.10
N SER A 75 -5.14 3.42 -18.54
CA SER A 75 -4.76 3.01 -19.90
C SER A 75 -5.59 3.71 -20.99
N LEU A 76 -6.87 3.94 -20.73
CA LEU A 76 -7.78 4.65 -21.64
C LEU A 76 -7.43 6.14 -21.72
N GLY A 77 -7.24 6.80 -20.57
CA GLY A 77 -7.10 8.26 -20.51
C GLY A 77 -5.67 8.78 -20.72
N ARG A 78 -4.65 7.93 -20.57
CA ARG A 78 -3.23 8.23 -20.86
C ARG A 78 -2.67 9.48 -20.17
N GLY A 79 -3.12 9.77 -18.94
CA GLY A 79 -2.68 10.96 -18.21
C GLY A 79 -2.80 10.80 -16.69
N SER A 80 -2.90 11.93 -15.99
CA SER A 80 -3.17 11.94 -14.55
C SER A 80 -4.51 11.25 -14.22
N PRO A 81 -4.73 10.80 -12.97
CA PRO A 81 -6.01 10.20 -12.59
C PRO A 81 -7.22 11.09 -12.89
N GLY A 82 -7.07 12.42 -12.71
CA GLY A 82 -8.11 13.38 -13.06
C GLY A 82 -8.41 13.44 -14.55
N LEU A 83 -7.37 13.44 -15.38
CA LEU A 83 -7.50 13.44 -16.83
C LEU A 83 -8.06 12.10 -17.33
N ALA A 84 -7.61 10.98 -16.76
CA ALA A 84 -8.09 9.64 -17.13
C ALA A 84 -9.60 9.50 -16.86
N LEU A 85 -10.07 9.96 -15.70
CA LEU A 85 -11.50 9.95 -15.38
C LEU A 85 -12.30 10.94 -16.24
N HIS A 86 -11.73 12.10 -16.59
CA HIS A 86 -12.36 13.04 -17.52
C HIS A 86 -12.59 12.40 -18.91
N TRP A 87 -11.56 11.75 -19.45
CA TRP A 87 -11.66 11.04 -20.74
C TRP A 87 -12.64 9.87 -20.66
N ALA A 88 -12.59 9.07 -19.61
CA ALA A 88 -13.51 7.97 -19.40
C ALA A 88 -14.97 8.46 -19.29
N ALA A 89 -15.20 9.59 -18.60
CA ALA A 89 -16.51 10.23 -18.51
C ALA A 89 -17.00 10.74 -19.88
N SER A 90 -16.11 11.36 -20.67
CA SER A 90 -16.48 11.88 -22.00
C SER A 90 -16.90 10.76 -22.97
N VAL A 91 -16.23 9.61 -22.93
CA VAL A 91 -16.60 8.41 -23.70
C VAL A 91 -17.96 7.85 -23.27
N GLY A 92 -18.30 7.99 -21.98
CA GLY A 92 -19.59 7.57 -21.43
C GLY A 92 -20.70 8.62 -21.55
N ASN A 93 -20.45 9.79 -22.17
CA ASN A 93 -21.34 10.96 -22.16
C ASN A 93 -21.76 11.38 -20.74
N LEU A 94 -20.83 11.31 -19.78
CA LEU A 94 -21.03 11.65 -18.37
C LEU A 94 -20.47 13.05 -18.07
N ASP A 95 -20.86 13.60 -16.90
CA ASP A 95 -20.38 14.90 -16.43
C ASP A 95 -18.84 14.89 -16.25
N SER A 96 -18.19 15.93 -16.74
CA SER A 96 -16.74 16.14 -16.60
C SER A 96 -16.27 16.31 -15.15
N ARG A 97 -17.20 16.54 -14.19
CA ARG A 97 -16.92 16.64 -12.75
C ARG A 97 -16.27 15.39 -12.16
N TRP A 98 -16.40 14.23 -12.80
CA TRP A 98 -15.71 13.01 -12.38
C TRP A 98 -14.18 13.16 -12.33
N ARG A 99 -13.61 14.12 -13.05
CA ARG A 99 -12.19 14.49 -12.91
C ARG A 99 -11.77 14.77 -11.46
N HIS A 100 -12.67 15.36 -10.66
CA HIS A 100 -12.36 15.73 -9.28
C HIS A 100 -12.13 14.50 -8.38
N LEU A 101 -12.73 13.34 -8.69
CA LEU A 101 -12.42 12.10 -8.00
C LEU A 101 -10.94 11.72 -8.19
N GLY A 102 -10.41 11.78 -9.41
CA GLY A 102 -9.00 11.49 -9.66
C GLY A 102 -8.03 12.47 -9.01
N VAL A 103 -8.42 13.75 -8.93
CA VAL A 103 -7.66 14.76 -8.17
C VAL A 103 -7.67 14.43 -6.67
N ALA A 104 -8.84 14.10 -6.12
CA ALA A 104 -8.96 13.69 -4.71
C ALA A 104 -8.13 12.44 -4.38
N GLN A 105 -8.10 11.46 -5.29
CA GLN A 105 -7.27 10.26 -5.16
C GLN A 105 -5.77 10.58 -5.15
N ALA A 106 -5.31 11.46 -6.03
CA ALA A 106 -3.92 11.90 -6.05
C ALA A 106 -3.53 12.61 -4.73
N LEU A 107 -4.41 13.47 -4.20
CA LEU A 107 -4.19 14.13 -2.92
C LEU A 107 -4.23 13.15 -1.74
N LEU A 108 -5.14 12.17 -1.76
CA LEU A 108 -5.17 11.10 -0.77
C LEU A 108 -3.88 10.28 -0.81
N GLY A 109 -3.35 10.01 -2.01
CA GLY A 109 -2.06 9.35 -2.22
C GLY A 109 -0.90 10.08 -1.51
N LEU A 110 -0.90 11.43 -1.45
CA LEU A 110 0.11 12.19 -0.71
C LEU A 110 0.02 11.98 0.81
N VAL A 111 -1.19 11.82 1.35
CA VAL A 111 -1.38 11.52 2.78
C VAL A 111 -0.81 10.13 3.10
N PHE A 112 -1.09 9.14 2.25
CA PHE A 112 -0.52 7.80 2.41
C PHE A 112 0.99 7.79 2.20
N ALA A 113 1.54 8.60 1.29
CA ALA A 113 2.98 8.77 1.12
C ALA A 113 3.64 9.38 2.37
N ALA A 114 2.97 10.34 3.02
CA ALA A 114 3.44 10.92 4.28
C ALA A 114 3.48 9.88 5.40
N MET A 115 2.41 9.09 5.54
CA MET A 115 2.35 8.01 6.54
C MET A 115 3.43 6.94 6.27
N ALA A 116 3.61 6.52 5.02
CA ALA A 116 4.63 5.57 4.63
C ALA A 116 6.06 6.10 4.91
N THR A 117 6.31 7.40 4.64
CA THR A 117 7.60 8.04 4.95
C THR A 117 7.87 8.06 6.45
N LEU A 118 6.89 8.46 7.28
CA LEU A 118 7.04 8.45 8.73
C LEU A 118 7.32 7.06 9.29
N THR A 119 6.66 6.05 8.75
CA THR A 119 6.94 4.68 9.18
C THR A 119 8.30 4.20 8.73
N ALA A 120 8.77 4.57 7.55
CA ALA A 120 10.15 4.28 7.16
C ALA A 120 11.15 4.91 8.14
N VAL A 121 10.89 6.13 8.61
CA VAL A 121 11.69 6.81 9.65
C VAL A 121 11.68 6.03 10.97
N TRP A 122 10.53 5.57 11.43
CA TRP A 122 10.41 4.77 12.66
C TRP A 122 11.11 3.41 12.53
N CYS A 123 11.01 2.77 11.37
CA CYS A 123 11.77 1.55 11.10
C CYS A 123 13.29 1.79 11.11
N LEU A 124 13.77 2.92 10.54
CA LEU A 124 15.18 3.26 10.57
C LEU A 124 15.70 3.54 11.99
N HIS A 125 14.87 4.13 12.87
CA HIS A 125 15.20 4.26 14.28
C HIS A 125 15.41 2.88 14.92
N CYS A 126 14.49 1.92 14.72
CA CYS A 126 14.66 0.55 15.21
C CYS A 126 15.89 -0.14 14.64
N VAL A 127 16.24 0.10 13.36
CA VAL A 127 17.50 -0.41 12.77
C VAL A 127 18.70 0.09 13.55
N MET A 128 18.74 1.39 13.83
CA MET A 128 19.89 2.01 14.54
C MET A 128 19.96 1.53 15.99
N ALA A 129 18.84 1.46 16.68
CA ALA A 129 18.77 1.02 18.07
C ALA A 129 19.20 -0.44 18.24
N LEU A 130 18.76 -1.34 17.35
CA LEU A 130 19.20 -2.74 17.35
C LEU A 130 20.64 -2.90 16.93
N TYR A 131 21.07 -2.26 15.81
CA TYR A 131 22.42 -2.41 15.30
C TYR A 131 23.49 -1.84 16.24
N SER A 132 23.19 -0.78 16.99
CA SER A 132 24.09 -0.20 17.99
C SER A 132 24.22 -1.02 19.28
N GLY A 133 23.38 -2.06 19.46
CA GLY A 133 23.31 -2.83 20.69
C GLY A 133 22.68 -2.05 21.87
N GLN A 134 22.06 -0.90 21.60
CA GLN A 134 21.42 -0.07 22.63
C GLN A 134 20.29 -0.80 23.36
N LEU A 135 19.62 -1.73 22.68
CA LEU A 135 18.52 -2.52 23.22
C LEU A 135 18.99 -3.87 23.80
N ALA A 136 20.28 -4.17 23.82
CA ALA A 136 20.83 -5.41 24.37
C ALA A 136 20.40 -5.59 25.83
N SER A 137 19.67 -6.66 26.12
CA SER A 137 19.13 -6.98 27.45
C SER A 137 18.21 -5.90 28.04
N ALA A 138 17.66 -5.00 27.20
CA ALA A 138 16.68 -4.01 27.62
C ALA A 138 15.36 -4.67 28.02
N SER A 139 14.67 -4.12 29.02
CA SER A 139 13.29 -4.51 29.32
C SER A 139 12.32 -3.95 28.30
N ALA A 140 11.12 -4.52 28.22
CA ALA A 140 10.07 -3.99 27.34
C ALA A 140 9.72 -2.51 27.66
N ILE A 141 9.89 -2.09 28.92
CA ILE A 141 9.68 -0.70 29.36
C ILE A 141 10.77 0.20 28.80
N ASP A 142 12.03 -0.24 28.79
CA ASP A 142 13.15 0.53 28.27
C ASP A 142 13.03 0.71 26.74
N VAL A 143 12.64 -0.36 26.02
CA VAL A 143 12.36 -0.29 24.58
C VAL A 143 11.21 0.67 24.28
N ALA A 144 10.15 0.62 25.09
CA ALA A 144 9.04 1.57 24.97
C ALA A 144 9.46 3.01 25.22
N ALA A 145 10.28 3.23 26.25
CA ALA A 145 10.79 4.57 26.59
C ALA A 145 11.68 5.14 25.48
N ASP A 146 12.56 4.31 24.88
CA ASP A 146 13.40 4.70 23.75
C ASP A 146 12.57 5.11 22.53
N PHE A 147 11.61 4.26 22.15
CA PHE A 147 10.75 4.56 21.00
C PHE A 147 9.88 5.80 21.24
N LEU A 148 9.29 5.96 22.41
CA LEU A 148 8.48 7.13 22.75
C LEU A 148 9.31 8.41 22.80
N ALA A 149 10.54 8.36 23.34
CA ALA A 149 11.45 9.49 23.31
C ALA A 149 11.77 9.93 21.87
N PHE A 150 11.96 8.96 20.95
CA PHE A 150 12.14 9.27 19.55
C PHE A 150 10.86 9.85 18.89
N VAL A 151 9.68 9.33 19.22
CA VAL A 151 8.40 9.87 18.71
C VAL A 151 8.16 11.30 19.19
N ASP A 152 8.66 11.68 20.36
CA ASP A 152 8.59 13.04 20.88
C ASP A 152 9.64 13.97 20.26
N ASP A 153 10.74 13.44 19.72
CA ASP A 153 11.74 14.23 18.95
C ASP A 153 11.25 14.52 17.53
N ARG A 154 10.28 15.39 17.44
CA ARG A 154 9.64 15.80 16.17
C ARG A 154 10.63 16.43 15.17
N PRO A 155 11.59 17.30 15.59
CA PRO A 155 12.59 17.82 14.69
C PRO A 155 13.46 16.73 14.03
N ALA A 156 13.92 15.74 14.78
CA ALA A 156 14.71 14.63 14.24
C ALA A 156 13.92 13.82 13.23
N GLN A 157 12.66 13.45 13.55
CA GLN A 157 11.77 12.75 12.63
C GLN A 157 11.53 13.55 11.34
N PHE A 158 11.32 14.86 11.45
CA PHE A 158 11.12 15.72 10.28
C PHE A 158 12.36 15.77 9.38
N MET A 159 13.55 15.94 9.95
CA MET A 159 14.81 15.96 9.19
C MET A 159 15.08 14.63 8.48
N GLN A 160 14.85 13.51 9.17
CA GLN A 160 14.98 12.19 8.56
C GLN A 160 13.94 11.98 7.44
N SER A 161 12.70 12.43 7.64
CA SER A 161 11.65 12.41 6.62
C SER A 161 12.04 13.22 5.38
N LEU A 162 12.62 14.41 5.54
CA LEU A 162 13.12 15.21 4.41
C LEU A 162 14.18 14.47 3.61
N THR A 163 15.11 13.80 4.28
CA THR A 163 16.17 13.01 3.61
C THR A 163 15.54 11.89 2.76
N LEU A 164 14.57 11.15 3.32
CA LEU A 164 13.87 10.09 2.60
C LEU A 164 13.03 10.65 1.45
N LEU A 165 12.40 11.82 1.63
CA LEU A 165 11.61 12.48 0.58
C LEU A 165 12.46 13.01 -0.57
N VAL A 166 13.68 13.53 -0.30
CA VAL A 166 14.61 13.91 -1.35
C VAL A 166 14.99 12.68 -2.18
N ALA A 167 15.27 11.56 -1.53
CA ALA A 167 15.55 10.30 -2.23
C ALA A 167 14.33 9.79 -3.02
N ALA A 168 13.12 9.79 -2.43
CA ALA A 168 11.89 9.37 -3.09
C ALA A 168 11.53 10.28 -4.27
N GLY A 169 11.66 11.60 -4.11
CA GLY A 169 11.46 12.59 -5.17
C GLY A 169 12.46 12.40 -6.32
N SER A 170 13.71 12.08 -6.01
CA SER A 170 14.75 11.79 -7.03
C SER A 170 14.39 10.55 -7.84
N VAL A 171 13.93 9.47 -7.18
CA VAL A 171 13.42 8.27 -7.85
C VAL A 171 12.22 8.57 -8.73
N SER A 172 11.26 9.35 -8.22
CA SER A 172 10.09 9.77 -9.00
C SER A 172 10.48 10.65 -10.20
N ALA A 173 11.44 11.56 -10.05
CA ALA A 173 11.95 12.42 -11.12
C ALA A 173 12.61 11.61 -12.26
N LEU A 174 13.30 10.51 -11.96
CA LEU A 174 13.88 9.60 -12.94
C LEU A 174 12.82 8.81 -13.76
N GLY A 175 11.58 8.87 -13.35
CA GLY A 175 10.47 8.23 -14.03
C GLY A 175 10.34 6.75 -13.74
N ILE A 176 9.37 6.15 -14.42
CA ILE A 176 9.03 4.74 -14.19
C ILE A 176 10.16 3.81 -14.61
N ARG A 177 10.77 4.05 -15.76
CA ARG A 177 11.76 3.13 -16.32
C ARG A 177 13.05 3.05 -15.52
N PHE A 178 13.62 4.19 -15.14
CA PHE A 178 14.92 4.30 -14.50
C PHE A 178 14.83 4.61 -12.99
N GLY A 179 13.67 5.03 -12.53
CA GLY A 179 13.37 5.31 -11.12
C GLY A 179 12.56 4.19 -10.48
N MET A 180 11.24 4.36 -10.41
CA MET A 180 10.34 3.48 -9.65
C MET A 180 10.36 2.01 -10.12
N GLY A 181 10.41 1.76 -11.44
CA GLY A 181 10.48 0.40 -11.97
C GLY A 181 11.80 -0.28 -11.61
N PHE A 182 12.93 0.42 -11.73
CA PHE A 182 14.22 -0.10 -11.28
C PHE A 182 14.25 -0.33 -9.77
N LEU A 183 13.72 0.62 -8.99
CA LEU A 183 13.58 0.49 -7.55
C LEU A 183 12.80 -0.78 -7.19
N ALA A 184 11.64 -1.02 -7.82
CA ALA A 184 10.82 -2.20 -7.53
C ALA A 184 11.55 -3.51 -7.88
N TRP A 185 12.32 -3.54 -8.96
CA TRP A 185 13.13 -4.69 -9.36
C TRP A 185 14.28 -5.01 -8.39
N VAL A 186 14.80 -4.02 -7.68
CA VAL A 186 15.84 -4.21 -6.67
C VAL A 186 15.24 -4.46 -5.29
N CYS A 187 14.30 -3.62 -4.87
CA CYS A 187 13.76 -3.67 -3.50
C CYS A 187 12.97 -4.94 -3.22
N LEU A 188 12.04 -5.36 -4.10
CA LEU A 188 11.20 -6.52 -3.78
C LEU A 188 11.99 -7.82 -3.64
N PRO A 189 12.92 -8.19 -4.54
CA PRO A 189 13.76 -9.36 -4.33
C PRO A 189 14.67 -9.25 -3.11
N ALA A 190 15.25 -8.06 -2.86
CA ALA A 190 16.11 -7.84 -1.69
C ALA A 190 15.31 -8.05 -0.39
N VAL A 191 14.12 -7.46 -0.30
CA VAL A 191 13.22 -7.64 0.85
C VAL A 191 12.79 -9.11 0.99
N ALA A 192 12.42 -9.77 -0.12
CA ALA A 192 12.05 -11.18 -0.09
C ALA A 192 13.17 -12.07 0.46
N ILE A 193 14.41 -11.87 -0.01
CA ILE A 193 15.57 -12.62 0.47
C ILE A 193 15.82 -12.33 1.95
N THR A 194 15.74 -11.07 2.36
CA THR A 194 15.93 -10.67 3.76
C THR A 194 14.87 -11.30 4.67
N LEU A 195 13.59 -11.23 4.29
CA LEU A 195 12.51 -11.82 5.07
C LEU A 195 12.60 -13.36 5.12
N LEU A 196 13.04 -14.01 4.05
CA LEU A 196 13.30 -15.46 4.08
C LEU A 196 14.47 -15.80 5.03
N GLY A 197 15.52 -14.96 5.07
CA GLY A 197 16.61 -15.12 6.05
C GLY A 197 16.13 -14.90 7.49
N VAL A 198 15.25 -13.93 7.73
CA VAL A 198 14.64 -13.73 9.06
C VAL A 198 13.68 -14.87 9.41
N LEU A 199 12.96 -15.44 8.45
CA LEU A 199 12.13 -16.61 8.67
C LEU A 199 12.96 -17.82 9.07
N ASP A 200 14.10 -18.08 8.40
CA ASP A 200 15.03 -19.16 8.77
C ASP A 200 15.55 -18.96 10.21
N PHE A 201 15.96 -17.74 10.55
CA PHE A 201 16.29 -17.38 11.93
C PHE A 201 15.14 -17.70 12.90
N THR A 202 13.91 -17.34 12.55
CA THR A 202 12.73 -17.58 13.36
C THR A 202 12.50 -19.08 13.59
N PHE A 203 12.70 -19.91 12.57
CA PHE A 203 12.59 -21.38 12.70
C PHE A 203 13.64 -22.00 13.64
N VAL A 204 14.79 -21.36 13.78
CA VAL A 204 15.87 -21.86 14.65
C VAL A 204 15.61 -21.47 16.12
N TYR A 205 15.05 -20.30 16.38
CA TYR A 205 15.01 -19.72 17.73
C TYR A 205 13.61 -19.60 18.34
N ALA A 206 12.53 -19.83 17.58
CA ALA A 206 11.17 -19.73 18.09
C ALA A 206 10.38 -21.03 17.95
N ASP A 207 9.49 -21.32 18.92
CA ASP A 207 8.53 -22.42 18.82
C ASP A 207 7.37 -22.01 17.89
N LEU A 208 7.15 -22.79 16.84
CA LEU A 208 6.10 -22.54 15.85
C LEU A 208 4.74 -23.12 16.22
N ARG A 209 4.64 -23.96 17.24
CA ARG A 209 3.36 -24.58 17.63
C ARG A 209 2.33 -23.53 18.04
N PRO A 210 2.64 -22.55 18.91
CA PRO A 210 1.70 -21.48 19.23
C PRO A 210 1.28 -20.68 17.99
N VAL A 211 2.19 -20.48 17.02
CA VAL A 211 1.91 -19.77 15.77
C VAL A 211 0.94 -20.56 14.88
N GLN A 212 1.12 -21.88 14.80
CA GLN A 212 0.21 -22.74 14.02
C GLN A 212 -1.20 -22.68 14.60
N ASP A 213 -1.33 -22.72 15.92
CA ASP A 213 -2.61 -22.64 16.61
C ASP A 213 -3.24 -21.25 16.46
N PHE A 214 -2.45 -20.21 16.52
CA PHE A 214 -2.91 -18.82 16.44
C PHE A 214 -3.28 -18.38 15.02
N LEU A 215 -2.44 -18.67 14.01
CA LEU A 215 -2.64 -18.18 12.65
C LEU A 215 -3.40 -19.15 11.74
N PHE A 216 -3.15 -20.47 11.89
CA PHE A 216 -3.61 -21.46 10.90
C PHE A 216 -4.68 -22.41 11.44
N SER A 217 -4.96 -22.39 12.74
CA SER A 217 -6.11 -23.16 13.26
C SER A 217 -7.40 -22.59 12.64
N TYR A 218 -8.29 -23.49 12.24
CA TYR A 218 -9.59 -23.11 11.69
C TYR A 218 -10.61 -23.08 12.83
N GLN A 219 -10.62 -21.99 13.59
CA GLN A 219 -11.51 -21.82 14.74
C GLN A 219 -12.78 -21.12 14.27
N THR A 220 -13.79 -21.91 13.91
CA THR A 220 -15.11 -21.38 13.50
C THR A 220 -15.89 -20.77 14.66
N ASP A 221 -15.63 -21.18 15.88
CA ASP A 221 -16.33 -20.69 17.07
C ASP A 221 -15.91 -19.25 17.42
N ASP A 222 -14.68 -18.89 17.10
CA ASP A 222 -14.16 -17.52 17.26
C ASP A 222 -14.45 -16.61 16.04
N TRP A 223 -14.86 -17.22 14.92
CA TRP A 223 -15.22 -16.47 13.74
C TRP A 223 -16.63 -15.87 13.88
N GLN A 224 -16.68 -14.56 13.96
CA GLN A 224 -17.91 -13.80 13.98
C GLN A 224 -18.03 -12.96 12.69
N MET A 225 -19.23 -12.45 12.42
CA MET A 225 -19.45 -11.55 11.28
C MET A 225 -18.55 -10.29 11.37
N SER A 226 -18.20 -9.86 12.57
CA SER A 226 -17.23 -8.78 12.81
C SER A 226 -15.85 -9.09 12.20
N ALA A 227 -15.40 -10.35 12.24
CA ALA A 227 -14.15 -10.77 11.61
C ALA A 227 -14.18 -10.57 10.08
N PHE A 228 -15.30 -10.88 9.43
CA PHE A 228 -15.46 -10.62 8.00
C PHE A 228 -15.40 -9.12 7.68
N TRP A 229 -15.97 -8.28 8.52
CA TRP A 229 -15.90 -6.83 8.34
C TRP A 229 -14.47 -6.31 8.52
N GLN A 230 -13.74 -6.78 9.51
CA GLN A 230 -12.33 -6.42 9.69
C GLN A 230 -11.46 -6.91 8.51
N ALA A 231 -11.73 -8.10 8.00
CA ALA A 231 -11.09 -8.62 6.80
C ALA A 231 -11.35 -7.75 5.56
N LEU A 232 -12.57 -7.20 5.44
CA LEU A 232 -12.95 -6.29 4.36
C LEU A 232 -12.17 -4.98 4.43
N GLY A 233 -12.03 -4.41 5.62
CA GLY A 233 -11.21 -3.22 5.85
C GLY A 233 -9.72 -3.46 5.56
N ALA A 234 -9.17 -4.58 6.01
CA ALA A 234 -7.78 -4.96 5.74
C ALA A 234 -7.55 -5.13 4.23
N ALA A 235 -8.42 -5.88 3.54
CA ALA A 235 -8.33 -6.07 2.10
C ALA A 235 -8.50 -4.76 1.31
N GLY A 236 -9.32 -3.82 1.80
CA GLY A 236 -9.57 -2.54 1.14
C GLY A 236 -8.33 -1.65 1.06
N VAL A 237 -7.49 -1.69 2.09
CA VAL A 237 -6.28 -0.83 2.17
C VAL A 237 -5.10 -1.42 1.39
N THR A 238 -4.97 -2.75 1.32
CA THR A 238 -3.72 -3.42 0.99
C THR A 238 -3.17 -3.13 -0.40
N LEU A 239 -3.99 -3.18 -1.47
CA LEU A 239 -3.49 -3.03 -2.85
C LEU A 239 -3.33 -1.57 -3.31
N GLY A 240 -3.65 -0.59 -2.46
CA GLY A 240 -3.62 0.83 -2.85
C GLY A 240 -4.71 1.24 -3.84
N ALA A 241 -5.77 0.44 -4.01
CA ALA A 241 -6.95 0.81 -4.77
C ALA A 241 -7.63 2.04 -4.14
N GLY A 242 -8.11 2.96 -4.94
CA GLY A 242 -8.70 4.22 -4.46
C GLY A 242 -7.69 5.35 -4.25
N LEU A 243 -6.39 5.11 -4.45
CA LEU A 243 -5.34 6.13 -4.35
C LEU A 243 -4.91 6.71 -5.73
N GLY A 244 -5.59 6.32 -6.81
CA GLY A 244 -5.26 6.76 -8.15
C GLY A 244 -3.96 6.18 -8.72
N ILE A 245 -3.27 5.33 -7.95
CA ILE A 245 -2.01 4.72 -8.38
C ILE A 245 -2.21 3.77 -9.57
N GLY A 246 -3.30 2.99 -9.55
CA GLY A 246 -3.68 2.13 -10.66
C GLY A 246 -3.87 2.93 -11.95
N MET A 247 -4.54 4.09 -11.88
CA MET A 247 -4.72 4.97 -13.04
C MET A 247 -3.41 5.58 -13.51
N ALA A 248 -2.57 6.08 -12.59
CA ALA A 248 -1.28 6.68 -12.92
C ALA A 248 -0.33 5.70 -13.61
N LEU A 249 -0.23 4.48 -13.09
CA LEU A 249 0.62 3.44 -13.67
C LEU A 249 0.02 2.83 -14.95
N GLY A 250 -1.31 2.68 -15.01
CA GLY A 250 -2.04 2.26 -16.19
C GLY A 250 -1.85 3.22 -17.36
N ALA A 251 -1.89 4.54 -17.10
CA ALA A 251 -1.68 5.57 -18.12
C ALA A 251 -0.33 5.48 -18.81
N GLN A 252 0.71 5.08 -18.10
CA GLN A 252 2.08 4.97 -18.59
C GLN A 252 2.43 3.57 -19.07
N SER A 253 1.50 2.63 -19.00
CA SER A 253 1.72 1.25 -19.43
C SER A 253 1.54 1.07 -20.93
N PRO A 254 2.23 0.09 -21.55
CA PRO A 254 1.98 -0.28 -22.95
C PRO A 254 0.54 -0.73 -23.15
N THR A 255 0.00 -0.47 -24.32
CA THR A 255 -1.33 -0.98 -24.70
C THR A 255 -1.35 -2.50 -24.72
N GLY A 256 -2.48 -3.07 -24.28
CA GLY A 256 -2.73 -4.50 -24.42
C GLY A 256 -1.98 -5.39 -23.45
N LEU A 257 -1.68 -4.92 -22.25
CA LEU A 257 -1.29 -5.81 -21.16
C LEU A 257 -2.51 -6.58 -20.60
N PRO A 258 -2.32 -7.80 -20.09
CA PRO A 258 -3.38 -8.55 -19.42
C PRO A 258 -3.58 -8.01 -18.00
N TRP A 259 -4.40 -6.94 -17.86
CA TRP A 259 -4.57 -6.20 -16.63
C TRP A 259 -5.06 -7.07 -15.46
N GLY A 260 -6.07 -7.92 -15.70
CA GLY A 260 -6.62 -8.79 -14.68
C GLY A 260 -5.58 -9.73 -14.08
N ARG A 261 -4.84 -10.43 -14.96
CA ARG A 261 -3.74 -11.32 -14.54
C ARG A 261 -2.56 -10.59 -13.92
N SER A 262 -2.34 -9.33 -14.28
CA SER A 262 -1.28 -8.52 -13.69
C SER A 262 -1.65 -8.10 -12.26
N VAL A 263 -2.86 -7.63 -12.01
CA VAL A 263 -3.35 -7.27 -10.67
C VAL A 263 -3.48 -8.51 -9.78
N LEU A 264 -3.90 -9.65 -10.31
CA LEU A 264 -3.88 -10.92 -9.57
C LEU A 264 -2.46 -11.31 -9.13
N ALA A 265 -1.45 -11.11 -9.99
CA ALA A 265 -0.06 -11.36 -9.59
C ALA A 265 0.39 -10.42 -8.46
N VAL A 266 -0.03 -9.14 -8.49
CA VAL A 266 0.20 -8.20 -7.38
C VAL A 266 -0.43 -8.71 -6.09
N ALA A 267 -1.69 -9.14 -6.15
CA ALA A 267 -2.40 -9.67 -4.97
C ALA A 267 -1.72 -10.92 -4.39
N VAL A 268 -1.22 -11.82 -5.24
CA VAL A 268 -0.47 -13.01 -4.78
C VAL A 268 0.85 -12.60 -4.11
N ILE A 269 1.61 -11.68 -4.70
CA ILE A 269 2.87 -11.19 -4.10
C ILE A 269 2.58 -10.54 -2.74
N ASP A 270 1.61 -9.66 -2.68
CA ASP A 270 1.19 -8.97 -1.46
C ASP A 270 0.78 -9.97 -0.36
N THR A 271 -0.12 -10.90 -0.66
CA THR A 271 -0.56 -11.93 0.28
C THR A 271 0.61 -12.82 0.74
N SER A 272 1.57 -13.12 -0.14
CA SER A 272 2.75 -13.91 0.24
C SER A 272 3.63 -13.17 1.24
N PHE A 273 3.89 -11.87 1.03
CA PHE A 273 4.59 -11.04 2.01
C PHE A 273 3.85 -10.95 3.33
N MET A 274 2.53 -10.81 3.28
CA MET A 274 1.67 -10.70 4.45
C MET A 274 1.69 -11.96 5.31
N VAL A 275 1.56 -13.14 4.71
CA VAL A 275 1.63 -14.42 5.43
C VAL A 275 3.03 -14.63 6.00
N LEU A 276 4.08 -14.35 5.21
CA LEU A 276 5.47 -14.48 5.65
C LEU A 276 5.74 -13.61 6.89
N THR A 277 5.31 -12.35 6.86
CA THR A 277 5.50 -11.44 8.00
C THR A 277 4.62 -11.81 9.19
N ALA A 278 3.41 -12.33 8.97
CA ALA A 278 2.55 -12.80 10.04
C ALA A 278 3.21 -13.94 10.83
N VAL A 279 3.82 -14.90 10.14
CA VAL A 279 4.54 -15.99 10.79
C VAL A 279 5.73 -15.47 11.59
N ILE A 280 6.58 -14.63 10.99
CA ILE A 280 7.77 -14.07 11.65
C ILE A 280 7.36 -13.28 12.91
N VAL A 281 6.44 -12.34 12.78
CA VAL A 281 6.03 -11.44 13.86
C VAL A 281 5.39 -12.24 15.01
N SER A 282 4.44 -13.11 14.70
CA SER A 282 3.76 -13.89 15.74
C SER A 282 4.72 -14.84 16.47
N ALA A 283 5.61 -15.50 15.74
CA ALA A 283 6.56 -16.44 16.34
C ALA A 283 7.52 -15.76 17.32
N LEU A 284 8.08 -14.61 16.92
CA LEU A 284 9.02 -13.86 17.76
C LEU A 284 8.34 -13.26 18.99
N LEU A 285 7.12 -12.77 18.85
CA LEU A 285 6.35 -12.25 19.99
C LEU A 285 6.01 -13.34 20.99
N PHE A 286 5.54 -14.51 20.54
CA PHE A 286 5.24 -15.64 21.43
C PHE A 286 6.49 -16.16 22.14
N GLU A 287 7.62 -16.31 21.43
CA GLU A 287 8.88 -16.73 22.03
C GLU A 287 9.34 -15.79 23.16
N SER A 288 9.06 -14.51 23.00
CA SER A 288 9.40 -13.48 24.01
C SER A 288 8.32 -13.29 25.07
N ASN A 289 7.30 -14.14 25.12
CA ASN A 289 6.14 -14.03 26.01
C ASN A 289 5.40 -12.68 25.89
N VAL A 290 5.39 -12.08 24.71
CA VAL A 290 4.66 -10.85 24.40
C VAL A 290 3.41 -11.22 23.62
N SER A 291 2.25 -10.87 24.14
CA SER A 291 1.00 -11.05 23.41
C SER A 291 0.98 -10.15 22.17
N PRO A 292 0.57 -10.66 21.00
CA PRO A 292 0.35 -9.81 19.83
C PRO A 292 -0.65 -8.70 20.16
N VAL A 293 -0.27 -7.46 19.90
CA VAL A 293 -1.09 -6.27 20.16
C VAL A 293 -1.30 -5.51 18.87
N GLU A 294 -2.53 -5.05 18.62
CA GLU A 294 -2.83 -4.21 17.47
C GLU A 294 -2.05 -2.88 17.54
N GLY A 295 -1.54 -2.45 16.39
CA GLY A 295 -1.03 -1.11 16.24
C GLY A 295 0.48 -0.97 16.37
N LEU A 296 0.91 0.28 16.61
CA LEU A 296 2.33 0.65 16.61
C LEU A 296 3.13 -0.04 17.72
N ALA A 297 2.50 -0.35 18.85
CA ALA A 297 3.17 -0.96 19.99
C ALA A 297 3.67 -2.38 19.68
N GLY A 298 2.90 -3.20 18.98
CA GLY A 298 3.34 -4.54 18.58
C GLY A 298 4.57 -4.50 17.68
N LEU A 299 4.56 -3.60 16.67
CA LEU A 299 5.65 -3.52 15.71
C LEU A 299 6.89 -2.79 16.26
N PHE A 300 6.74 -1.66 16.95
CA PHE A 300 7.86 -0.79 17.32
C PHE A 300 8.32 -0.92 18.77
N ILE A 301 7.63 -1.68 19.60
CA ILE A 301 8.02 -1.99 21.00
C ILE A 301 8.19 -3.49 21.16
N GLY A 302 7.14 -4.27 20.89
CA GLY A 302 7.14 -5.71 21.11
C GLY A 302 8.16 -6.45 20.26
N LEU A 303 8.25 -6.13 18.98
CA LEU A 303 9.14 -6.82 18.07
C LEU A 303 10.63 -6.46 18.27
N PRO A 304 11.04 -5.19 18.43
CA PRO A 304 12.43 -4.86 18.81
C PRO A 304 12.84 -5.51 20.14
N TYR A 305 11.94 -5.54 21.14
CA TYR A 305 12.18 -6.27 22.39
C TYR A 305 12.40 -7.77 22.15
N ALA A 306 11.57 -8.39 21.32
CA ALA A 306 11.71 -9.81 21.00
C ALA A 306 13.06 -10.10 20.33
N PHE A 307 13.45 -9.31 19.34
CA PHE A 307 14.75 -9.47 18.68
C PHE A 307 15.93 -9.25 19.64
N ALA A 308 15.90 -8.20 20.45
CA ALA A 308 16.99 -7.83 21.33
C ALA A 308 17.31 -8.92 22.41
N ASN A 309 16.34 -9.78 22.72
CA ASN A 309 16.48 -10.84 23.70
C ASN A 309 16.82 -12.23 23.12
N LEU A 310 17.00 -12.32 21.79
CA LEU A 310 17.37 -13.57 21.11
C LEU A 310 18.84 -13.56 20.67
N PRO A 311 19.54 -14.71 20.63
CA PRO A 311 20.90 -14.79 20.11
C PRO A 311 20.94 -14.32 18.65
N LEU A 312 21.84 -13.40 18.29
CA LEU A 312 21.93 -12.76 16.96
C LEU A 312 20.71 -11.94 16.56
N GLY A 313 19.71 -11.81 17.45
CA GLY A 313 18.45 -11.15 17.14
C GLY A 313 18.60 -9.67 16.79
N GLU A 314 19.59 -8.96 17.38
CA GLU A 314 19.90 -7.57 17.00
C GLU A 314 20.20 -7.42 15.50
N THR A 315 20.99 -8.33 14.93
CA THR A 315 21.32 -8.31 13.50
C THR A 315 20.10 -8.66 12.64
N TYR A 316 19.37 -9.73 12.97
CA TYR A 316 18.21 -10.11 12.20
C TYR A 316 17.04 -9.13 12.35
N GLY A 317 16.89 -8.53 13.53
CA GLY A 317 15.93 -7.47 13.78
C GLY A 317 16.27 -6.21 12.98
N ALA A 318 17.53 -5.79 12.95
CA ALA A 318 17.97 -4.68 12.11
C ALA A 318 17.70 -4.95 10.62
N LEU A 319 17.94 -6.17 10.13
CA LEU A 319 17.61 -6.58 8.76
C LEU A 319 16.10 -6.56 8.50
N PHE A 320 15.29 -7.03 9.43
CA PHE A 320 13.82 -7.00 9.32
C PHE A 320 13.30 -5.57 9.20
N PHE A 321 13.74 -4.68 10.10
CA PHE A 321 13.32 -3.28 10.06
C PHE A 321 13.88 -2.52 8.86
N ALA A 322 15.10 -2.85 8.39
CA ALA A 322 15.63 -2.30 7.15
C ALA A 322 14.82 -2.70 5.92
N ALA A 323 14.40 -3.97 5.84
CA ALA A 323 13.51 -4.45 4.79
C ALA A 323 12.14 -3.74 4.82
N THR A 324 11.56 -3.57 6.01
CA THR A 324 10.29 -2.86 6.22
C THR A 324 10.43 -1.37 5.87
N ALA A 325 11.53 -0.72 6.28
CA ALA A 325 11.83 0.67 5.92
C ALA A 325 11.94 0.85 4.40
N LEU A 326 12.59 -0.09 3.73
CA LEU A 326 12.77 -0.06 2.27
C LEU A 326 11.44 -0.21 1.53
N LEU A 327 10.52 -1.07 2.00
CA LEU A 327 9.17 -1.20 1.43
C LEU A 327 8.35 0.07 1.65
N ALA A 328 8.36 0.61 2.86
CA ALA A 328 7.61 1.82 3.20
C ALA A 328 8.10 3.03 2.39
N TRP A 329 9.40 3.22 2.31
CA TRP A 329 10.01 4.28 1.50
C TRP A 329 9.74 4.08 0.00
N GLY A 330 9.84 2.85 -0.50
CA GLY A 330 9.53 2.52 -1.88
C GLY A 330 8.06 2.79 -2.24
N ALA A 331 7.13 2.45 -1.34
CA ALA A 331 5.73 2.78 -1.48
C ALA A 331 5.50 4.30 -1.53
N ALA A 332 6.15 5.07 -0.64
CA ALA A 332 6.08 6.54 -0.65
C ALA A 332 6.56 7.13 -1.99
N ALA A 333 7.67 6.61 -2.55
CA ALA A 333 8.18 7.06 -3.84
C ALA A 333 7.19 6.81 -4.99
N VAL A 334 6.50 5.67 -4.98
CA VAL A 334 5.51 5.33 -6.03
C VAL A 334 4.21 6.11 -5.82
N LEU A 335 3.79 6.36 -4.60
CA LEU A 335 2.59 7.14 -4.27
C LEU A 335 2.69 8.63 -4.64
N LEU A 336 3.88 9.15 -4.95
CA LEU A 336 4.04 10.49 -5.54
C LEU A 336 3.56 10.56 -6.99
N GLU A 337 3.54 9.45 -7.72
CA GLU A 337 3.30 9.41 -9.18
C GLU A 337 1.95 9.99 -9.61
N PRO A 338 0.81 9.69 -8.97
CA PRO A 338 -0.47 10.30 -9.32
C PRO A 338 -0.43 11.83 -9.29
N THR A 339 0.25 12.40 -8.28
CA THR A 339 0.39 13.85 -8.13
C THR A 339 1.39 14.44 -9.12
N VAL A 340 2.50 13.76 -9.40
CA VAL A 340 3.46 14.20 -10.43
C VAL A 340 2.79 14.30 -11.79
N LEU A 341 1.99 13.29 -12.17
CA LEU A 341 1.20 13.34 -13.40
C LEU A 341 0.12 14.42 -13.37
N LEU A 342 -0.51 14.64 -12.21
CA LEU A 342 -1.50 15.71 -12.06
C LEU A 342 -0.87 17.07 -12.32
N LEU A 343 0.28 17.35 -11.71
CA LEU A 343 1.01 18.60 -11.88
C LEU A 343 1.53 18.77 -13.33
N ALA A 344 1.99 17.68 -13.95
CA ALA A 344 2.43 17.71 -15.34
C ALA A 344 1.28 18.01 -16.32
N ASN A 345 0.09 17.42 -16.12
CA ASN A 345 -1.03 17.60 -17.03
C ASN A 345 -1.81 18.91 -16.80
N GLU A 346 -2.03 19.31 -15.54
CA GLU A 346 -2.85 20.48 -15.22
C GLU A 346 -2.03 21.78 -15.26
N TRP A 347 -0.78 21.75 -14.79
CA TRP A 347 0.07 22.93 -14.68
C TRP A 347 1.23 22.93 -15.67
N GLN A 348 1.28 21.93 -16.56
CA GLN A 348 2.33 21.77 -17.57
C GLN A 348 3.75 21.82 -16.99
N LEU A 349 3.91 21.35 -15.77
CA LEU A 349 5.22 21.27 -15.11
C LEU A 349 6.02 20.10 -15.67
N GLY A 350 7.32 20.30 -15.82
CA GLY A 350 8.24 19.21 -16.13
C GLY A 350 8.22 18.16 -15.01
N ARG A 351 8.57 16.91 -15.34
CA ARG A 351 8.54 15.78 -14.39
C ARG A 351 9.38 16.05 -13.14
N VAL A 352 10.56 16.63 -13.27
CA VAL A 352 11.44 16.97 -12.14
C VAL A 352 10.77 17.99 -11.22
N SER A 353 10.22 19.07 -11.78
CA SER A 353 9.50 20.10 -11.01
C SER A 353 8.27 19.51 -10.32
N GLY A 354 7.54 18.62 -11.00
CA GLY A 354 6.40 17.90 -10.42
C GLY A 354 6.79 17.00 -9.25
N ALA A 355 7.92 16.27 -9.37
CA ALA A 355 8.42 15.41 -8.31
C ALA A 355 8.90 16.22 -7.08
N VAL A 356 9.61 17.33 -7.32
CA VAL A 356 10.05 18.25 -6.24
C VAL A 356 8.84 18.83 -5.53
N LEU A 357 7.85 19.34 -6.27
CA LEU A 357 6.64 19.92 -5.67
C LEU A 357 5.81 18.85 -4.93
N GLY A 358 5.66 17.64 -5.50
CA GLY A 358 5.01 16.52 -4.85
C GLY A 358 5.69 16.14 -3.53
N ALA A 359 7.01 16.00 -3.53
CA ALA A 359 7.79 15.73 -2.31
C ALA A 359 7.66 16.87 -1.28
N THR A 360 7.65 18.14 -1.74
CA THR A 360 7.44 19.29 -0.86
C THR A 360 6.04 19.27 -0.23
N LEU A 361 5.00 18.93 -0.98
CA LEU A 361 3.65 18.78 -0.43
C LEU A 361 3.58 17.69 0.63
N VAL A 362 4.23 16.54 0.41
CA VAL A 362 4.34 15.49 1.42
C VAL A 362 5.11 15.98 2.65
N ALA A 363 6.20 16.73 2.47
CA ALA A 363 6.94 17.32 3.59
C ALA A 363 6.08 18.29 4.41
N LEU A 364 5.24 19.10 3.75
CA LEU A 364 4.30 19.99 4.44
C LEU A 364 3.22 19.20 5.21
N ILE A 365 2.72 18.11 4.64
CA ILE A 365 1.78 17.22 5.35
C ILE A 365 2.47 16.61 6.58
N ILE A 366 3.69 16.09 6.46
CA ILE A 366 4.46 15.56 7.58
C ILE A 366 4.71 16.64 8.65
N ALA A 367 5.08 17.85 8.25
CA ALA A 367 5.25 18.97 9.17
C ALA A 367 3.94 19.26 9.93
N ALA A 368 2.81 19.31 9.22
CA ALA A 368 1.50 19.52 9.84
C ALA A 368 1.13 18.38 10.81
N LEU A 369 1.46 17.13 10.47
CA LEU A 369 1.22 15.97 11.32
C LEU A 369 2.08 15.98 12.58
N LEU A 370 3.37 16.28 12.46
CA LEU A 370 4.31 16.26 13.58
C LEU A 370 4.14 17.49 14.49
N PHE A 371 4.07 18.69 13.93
CA PHE A 371 4.03 19.93 14.73
C PHE A 371 2.61 20.38 15.08
N GLY A 372 1.58 19.82 14.45
CA GLY A 372 0.16 20.05 14.81
C GLY A 372 -0.28 19.39 16.13
N GLY A 373 0.59 18.61 16.76
CA GLY A 373 0.32 17.84 17.98
C GLY A 373 0.17 16.33 17.72
N THR A 374 0.05 15.53 18.76
CA THR A 374 -0.09 14.05 18.64
C THR A 374 -1.44 13.60 18.08
N LEU A 375 -2.51 14.33 18.40
CA LEU A 375 -3.87 14.01 17.94
C LEU A 375 -4.07 14.10 16.42
N PRO A 376 -3.51 15.11 15.70
CA PRO A 376 -3.64 15.17 14.24
C PRO A 376 -3.02 13.98 13.52
N LEU A 377 -1.85 13.49 13.96
CA LEU A 377 -1.17 12.37 13.33
C LEU A 377 -2.05 11.11 13.32
N LEU A 378 -2.55 10.71 14.49
CA LEU A 378 -3.40 9.52 14.62
C LEU A 378 -4.76 9.70 13.92
N ARG A 379 -5.37 10.88 14.06
CA ARG A 379 -6.68 11.16 13.44
C ARG A 379 -6.62 11.21 11.92
N VAL A 380 -5.65 11.87 11.33
CA VAL A 380 -5.55 11.96 9.86
C VAL A 380 -5.32 10.57 9.25
N GLY A 381 -4.45 9.76 9.86
CA GLY A 381 -4.23 8.38 9.42
C GLY A 381 -5.52 7.55 9.51
N SER A 382 -6.18 7.53 10.65
CA SER A 382 -7.41 6.76 10.85
C SER A 382 -8.56 7.28 9.96
N TRP A 383 -8.78 8.59 9.86
CA TRP A 383 -9.81 9.17 9.00
C TRP A 383 -9.57 8.87 7.51
N SER A 384 -8.32 8.91 7.08
CA SER A 384 -7.99 8.60 5.68
C SER A 384 -8.31 7.15 5.35
N MET A 385 -8.01 6.21 6.26
CA MET A 385 -8.28 4.79 6.07
C MET A 385 -9.75 4.42 6.27
N GLN A 386 -10.43 5.06 7.22
CA GLN A 386 -11.81 4.70 7.60
C GLN A 386 -12.87 5.40 6.76
N TRP A 387 -12.61 6.62 6.27
CA TRP A 387 -13.59 7.43 5.55
C TRP A 387 -13.20 7.72 4.10
N LEU A 388 -12.02 8.32 3.89
CA LEU A 388 -11.66 8.84 2.57
C LEU A 388 -11.37 7.71 1.58
N LEU A 389 -10.64 6.69 1.99
CA LEU A 389 -10.30 5.58 1.11
C LEU A 389 -11.52 4.72 0.74
N PRO A 390 -12.40 4.29 1.67
CA PRO A 390 -13.63 3.59 1.30
C PRO A 390 -14.55 4.40 0.39
N CYS A 391 -14.70 5.71 0.63
CA CYS A 391 -15.44 6.60 -0.26
C CYS A 391 -14.83 6.62 -1.67
N SER A 392 -13.51 6.74 -1.77
CA SER A 392 -12.80 6.73 -3.05
C SER A 392 -13.01 5.40 -3.81
N VAL A 393 -12.88 4.27 -3.11
CA VAL A 393 -13.10 2.94 -3.67
C VAL A 393 -14.55 2.76 -4.12
N LEU A 394 -15.52 3.19 -3.30
CA LEU A 394 -16.95 3.15 -3.63
C LEU A 394 -17.27 3.96 -4.90
N LEU A 395 -16.75 5.19 -4.98
CA LEU A 395 -16.98 6.06 -6.13
C LEU A 395 -16.32 5.50 -7.40
N THR A 396 -15.14 4.92 -7.29
CA THR A 396 -14.43 4.29 -8.41
C THR A 396 -15.18 3.04 -8.90
N ALA A 397 -15.63 2.17 -7.98
CA ALA A 397 -16.43 1.00 -8.31
C ALA A 397 -17.78 1.38 -8.95
N GLY A 398 -18.44 2.41 -8.41
CA GLY A 398 -19.68 2.96 -8.95
C GLY A 398 -19.49 3.55 -10.35
N PHE A 399 -18.44 4.35 -10.55
CA PHE A 399 -18.12 4.91 -11.85
C PHE A 399 -17.84 3.83 -12.90
N ALA A 400 -16.93 2.90 -12.61
CA ALA A 400 -16.52 1.88 -13.57
C ALA A 400 -17.61 0.80 -13.80
N GLY A 401 -18.34 0.41 -12.75
CA GLY A 401 -19.33 -0.68 -12.83
C GLY A 401 -20.70 -0.26 -13.34
N TRP A 402 -21.11 0.98 -13.09
CA TRP A 402 -22.47 1.45 -13.39
C TRP A 402 -22.53 2.52 -14.47
N LEU A 403 -21.55 3.43 -14.51
CA LEU A 403 -21.60 4.59 -15.41
C LEU A 403 -20.81 4.35 -16.70
N MET A 404 -19.65 3.68 -16.63
CA MET A 404 -18.88 3.41 -17.83
C MET A 404 -19.55 2.39 -18.77
N PRO A 405 -19.54 2.64 -20.09
CA PRO A 405 -20.04 1.69 -21.07
C PRO A 405 -19.21 0.39 -21.05
N ARG A 406 -19.87 -0.75 -20.88
CA ARG A 406 -19.24 -2.07 -20.85
C ARG A 406 -18.32 -2.38 -22.06
N PRO A 407 -18.67 -1.99 -23.31
CA PRO A 407 -17.82 -2.23 -24.48
C PRO A 407 -16.47 -1.52 -24.37
N VAL A 408 -16.40 -0.34 -23.77
CA VAL A 408 -15.17 0.43 -23.58
C VAL A 408 -14.22 -0.31 -22.66
N LEU A 409 -14.71 -0.74 -21.49
CA LEU A 409 -13.93 -1.55 -20.54
C LEU A 409 -13.52 -2.89 -21.16
N ARG A 410 -14.38 -3.51 -21.98
CA ARG A 410 -14.03 -4.74 -22.69
C ARG A 410 -12.93 -4.50 -23.72
N GLY A 411 -12.90 -3.33 -24.35
CA GLY A 411 -11.84 -2.92 -25.26
C GLY A 411 -10.47 -2.85 -24.60
N GLU A 412 -10.39 -2.31 -23.38
CA GLU A 412 -9.15 -2.26 -22.61
C GLU A 412 -8.72 -3.64 -22.06
N LEU A 413 -9.71 -4.49 -21.71
CA LEU A 413 -9.50 -5.85 -21.17
C LEU A 413 -9.61 -6.95 -22.24
N TYR A 414 -9.32 -6.64 -23.50
CA TYR A 414 -9.53 -7.59 -24.62
C TYR A 414 -8.70 -8.87 -24.51
N ARG A 415 -7.55 -8.83 -23.84
CA ARG A 415 -6.67 -9.99 -23.62
C ARG A 415 -7.18 -10.95 -22.53
N GLU A 416 -8.14 -10.51 -21.73
CA GLU A 416 -8.72 -11.39 -20.73
C GLU A 416 -9.80 -12.30 -21.34
N PRO A 417 -9.90 -13.57 -20.94
CA PRO A 417 -10.97 -14.46 -21.37
C PRO A 417 -12.35 -13.85 -21.10
N THR A 418 -13.31 -14.11 -21.98
CA THR A 418 -14.66 -13.52 -21.87
C THR A 418 -15.36 -13.87 -20.55
N TRP A 419 -15.16 -15.09 -20.04
CA TRP A 419 -15.74 -15.52 -18.78
C TRP A 419 -15.14 -14.76 -17.59
N LEU A 420 -13.81 -14.54 -17.59
CA LEU A 420 -13.12 -13.79 -16.53
C LEU A 420 -13.55 -12.32 -16.54
N PHE A 421 -13.69 -11.71 -17.74
CA PHE A 421 -14.23 -10.36 -17.87
C PHE A 421 -15.67 -10.27 -17.33
N ARG A 422 -16.54 -11.28 -17.62
CA ARG A 422 -17.92 -11.29 -17.11
C ARG A 422 -17.97 -11.40 -15.60
N LEU A 423 -17.12 -12.26 -15.01
CA LEU A 423 -17.01 -12.43 -13.57
C LEU A 423 -16.52 -11.14 -12.91
N TRP A 424 -15.40 -10.58 -13.40
CA TRP A 424 -14.85 -9.33 -12.91
C TRP A 424 -15.88 -8.19 -12.96
N TRP A 425 -16.56 -8.03 -14.09
CA TRP A 425 -17.54 -6.98 -14.25
C TRP A 425 -18.78 -7.17 -13.34
N PHE A 426 -19.21 -8.43 -13.13
CA PHE A 426 -20.25 -8.74 -12.16
C PHE A 426 -19.83 -8.36 -10.73
N VAL A 427 -18.65 -8.75 -10.31
CA VAL A 427 -18.09 -8.43 -8.98
C VAL A 427 -17.96 -6.92 -8.79
N LEU A 428 -17.36 -6.23 -9.77
CA LEU A 428 -17.17 -4.77 -9.72
C LEU A 428 -18.50 -4.01 -9.63
N ARG A 429 -19.52 -4.50 -10.32
CA ARG A 429 -20.83 -3.83 -10.38
C ARG A 429 -21.70 -4.11 -9.17
N TRP A 430 -21.76 -5.35 -8.71
CA TRP A 430 -22.75 -5.79 -7.74
C TRP A 430 -22.20 -6.09 -6.36
N LEU A 431 -20.94 -6.47 -6.24
CA LEU A 431 -20.33 -6.85 -4.96
C LEU A 431 -19.40 -5.75 -4.39
N ALA A 432 -18.60 -5.10 -5.23
CA ALA A 432 -17.67 -4.10 -4.74
C ALA A 432 -18.34 -2.84 -4.15
N PRO A 433 -19.44 -2.25 -4.72
CA PRO A 433 -20.07 -1.10 -4.11
C PRO A 433 -20.70 -1.37 -2.74
N PRO A 434 -21.51 -2.43 -2.53
CA PRO A 434 -22.03 -2.71 -1.19
C PRO A 434 -20.92 -3.09 -0.20
N ALA A 435 -19.87 -3.78 -0.64
CA ALA A 435 -18.72 -4.07 0.21
C ALA A 435 -17.99 -2.79 0.66
N SER A 436 -17.77 -1.84 -0.26
CA SER A 436 -17.19 -0.53 0.07
C SER A 436 -18.08 0.27 1.02
N LEU A 437 -19.41 0.21 0.83
CA LEU A 437 -20.36 0.89 1.69
C LEU A 437 -20.33 0.31 3.11
N VAL A 438 -20.29 -1.02 3.22
CA VAL A 438 -20.17 -1.69 4.53
C VAL A 438 -18.85 -1.31 5.20
N TRP A 439 -17.74 -1.30 4.46
CA TRP A 439 -16.46 -0.83 4.99
C TRP A 439 -16.54 0.62 5.50
N LEU A 440 -17.20 1.51 4.76
CA LEU A 440 -17.43 2.89 5.19
C LEU A 440 -18.29 2.97 6.46
N LEU A 441 -19.34 2.14 6.59
CA LEU A 441 -20.22 2.14 7.75
C LEU A 441 -19.52 1.67 9.03
N GLN A 442 -18.49 0.85 8.94
CA GLN A 442 -17.66 0.46 10.10
C GLN A 442 -16.97 1.66 10.78
N ALA A 443 -16.75 2.74 10.07
CA ALA A 443 -16.18 3.95 10.67
C ALA A 443 -17.16 4.69 11.59
N VAL A 444 -18.45 4.33 11.57
CA VAL A 444 -19.51 4.95 12.37
C VAL A 444 -19.82 4.12 13.63
N THR A 445 -19.55 2.82 13.57
CA THR A 445 -19.76 1.87 14.69
C THR A 445 -18.50 1.69 15.51
#